data_93b1495241f648ba2a6bf860dff79995
#
_entry.id   93b1495241f648ba2a6bf860dff79995
#
_cell.length_a   1.000
_cell.length_b   1.000
_cell.length_c   1.000
_cell.angle_alpha   90.00
_cell.angle_beta   90.00
_cell.angle_gamma   90.00
#
_symmetry.space_group_name_H-M   'P 1'
#
loop_
_entity.id
_entity.type
_entity.pdbx_description
1 polymer ?
#
loop_
_entity_poly.entity_id
_entity_poly.type
_entity_poly.pdbx_seq_one_letter_code
_entity_poly.pdbx_strand_id
1 'polypeptide(L)'
;MSALREKESEILTSLSNSPKSLSELAEELGAGFSKTTVHRIVTSLAKDGRIVASGSGRSAKYEITSVGRLFNPITPEEYFRKEQDDRQALTSFNHELFETLLNHDLFSQEEMERLTERQGEFEERRKGLSPILRRKEKERFA
;
A
#
# COMPACT_ATOMS: atom_id res chain seq x y z
N MET A 1 -3.95 15.67 4.05
CA MET A 1 -4.38 14.71 3.01
C MET A 1 -5.69 15.21 2.40
N SER A 2 -6.00 14.86 1.14
CA SER A 2 -7.29 15.25 0.52
C SER A 2 -8.40 14.38 1.10
N ALA A 3 -9.60 14.96 1.38
CA ALA A 3 -10.79 14.24 1.87
C ALA A 3 -11.19 13.04 0.97
N LEU A 4 -10.81 13.04 -0.29
CA LEU A 4 -11.03 11.92 -1.19
C LEU A 4 -10.10 10.75 -0.86
N ARG A 5 -8.83 11.01 -0.58
CA ARG A 5 -7.86 9.96 -0.19
C ARG A 5 -8.19 9.31 1.16
N GLU A 6 -8.74 10.08 2.08
CA GLU A 6 -9.24 9.53 3.35
C GLU A 6 -10.37 8.53 3.10
N LYS A 7 -11.33 8.88 2.27
CA LYS A 7 -12.44 8.00 1.90
C LYS A 7 -11.99 6.74 1.12
N GLU A 8 -10.98 6.86 0.27
CA GLU A 8 -10.36 5.72 -0.42
C GLU A 8 -9.72 4.77 0.59
N SER A 9 -8.97 5.30 1.56
CA SER A 9 -8.33 4.53 2.61
C SER A 9 -9.34 3.80 3.50
N GLU A 10 -10.44 4.46 3.88
CA GLU A 10 -11.52 3.85 4.67
C GLU A 10 -12.17 2.66 3.91
N ILE A 11 -12.44 2.80 2.61
CA ILE A 11 -12.96 1.71 1.79
C ILE A 11 -11.96 0.56 1.69
N LEU A 12 -10.69 0.84 1.44
CA LEU A 12 -9.65 -0.19 1.37
C LEU A 12 -9.48 -0.91 2.71
N THR A 13 -9.54 -0.20 3.82
CA THR A 13 -9.47 -0.78 5.17
C THR A 13 -10.65 -1.69 5.44
N SER A 14 -11.87 -1.26 5.08
CA SER A 14 -13.08 -2.09 5.19
C SER A 14 -12.99 -3.37 4.35
N LEU A 15 -12.45 -3.29 3.13
CA LEU A 15 -12.26 -4.43 2.23
C LEU A 15 -11.10 -5.35 2.66
N SER A 16 -10.18 -4.89 3.50
CA SER A 16 -9.07 -5.71 3.98
C SER A 16 -9.53 -6.89 4.85
N ASN A 17 -10.70 -6.76 5.48
CA ASN A 17 -11.26 -7.78 6.35
C ASN A 17 -12.05 -8.86 5.58
N SER A 18 -12.80 -8.47 4.56
CA SER A 18 -13.61 -9.39 3.74
C SER A 18 -14.12 -8.71 2.47
N PRO A 19 -14.42 -9.49 1.41
CA PRO A 19 -15.09 -8.98 0.22
C PRO A 19 -16.49 -8.43 0.53
N LYS A 20 -16.81 -7.22 0.05
CA LYS A 20 -18.08 -6.53 0.32
C LYS A 20 -18.72 -5.99 -0.94
N SER A 21 -20.05 -5.90 -0.93
CA SER A 21 -20.83 -5.22 -1.95
C SER A 21 -20.87 -3.70 -1.72
N LEU A 22 -21.29 -2.93 -2.73
CA LEU A 22 -21.49 -1.48 -2.58
C LEU A 22 -22.47 -1.11 -1.47
N SER A 23 -23.49 -1.94 -1.23
CA SER A 23 -24.49 -1.69 -0.19
C SER A 23 -23.91 -1.93 1.20
N GLU A 24 -23.17 -3.01 1.38
CA GLU A 24 -22.47 -3.32 2.64
C GLU A 24 -21.44 -2.25 2.99
N LEU A 25 -20.65 -1.77 2.01
CA LEU A 25 -19.71 -0.67 2.21
C LEU A 25 -20.40 0.63 2.60
N ALA A 26 -21.50 1.00 1.92
CA ALA A 26 -22.23 2.23 2.24
C ALA A 26 -22.89 2.17 3.62
N GLU A 27 -23.36 1.00 4.05
CA GLU A 27 -23.97 0.79 5.35
C GLU A 27 -22.93 0.82 6.49
N GLU A 28 -21.81 0.13 6.30
CA GLU A 28 -20.74 0.04 7.30
C GLU A 28 -20.03 1.38 7.53
N LEU A 29 -19.72 2.10 6.44
CA LEU A 29 -19.01 3.38 6.51
C LEU A 29 -19.91 4.55 6.90
N GLY A 30 -21.22 4.42 6.72
CA GLY A 30 -22.22 5.35 7.25
C GLY A 30 -22.19 6.76 6.64
N ALA A 31 -22.26 7.78 7.49
CA ALA A 31 -22.40 9.17 7.09
C ALA A 31 -21.24 9.63 6.18
N GLY A 32 -21.57 10.14 5.01
CA GLY A 32 -20.58 10.59 4.00
C GLY A 32 -20.28 9.58 2.90
N PHE A 33 -20.78 8.33 3.03
CA PHE A 33 -20.60 7.23 2.07
C PHE A 33 -21.93 6.81 1.43
N SER A 34 -22.60 7.74 0.72
CA SER A 34 -23.75 7.34 -0.09
C SER A 34 -23.35 6.27 -1.12
N LYS A 35 -24.31 5.43 -1.54
CA LYS A 35 -24.06 4.41 -2.58
C LYS A 35 -23.41 4.99 -3.84
N THR A 36 -23.78 6.19 -4.24
CA THR A 36 -23.21 6.90 -5.39
C THR A 36 -21.74 7.27 -5.13
N THR A 37 -21.43 7.75 -3.93
CA THR A 37 -20.06 8.07 -3.52
C THR A 37 -19.18 6.83 -3.49
N VAL A 38 -19.67 5.75 -2.86
CA VAL A 38 -18.98 4.47 -2.80
C VAL A 38 -18.75 3.92 -4.20
N HIS A 39 -19.77 3.91 -5.06
CA HIS A 39 -19.65 3.44 -6.43
C HIS A 39 -18.56 4.22 -7.21
N ARG A 40 -18.52 5.52 -7.11
CA ARG A 40 -17.51 6.35 -7.78
C ARG A 40 -16.08 6.01 -7.31
N ILE A 41 -15.89 5.89 -5.99
CA ILE A 41 -14.58 5.58 -5.42
C ILE A 41 -14.16 4.16 -5.78
N VAL A 42 -15.03 3.19 -5.64
CA VAL A 42 -14.80 1.79 -5.98
C VAL A 42 -14.45 1.65 -7.48
N THR A 43 -15.14 2.38 -8.36
CA THR A 43 -14.80 2.38 -9.80
C THR A 43 -13.40 2.93 -10.06
N SER A 44 -13.00 3.99 -9.36
CA SER A 44 -11.64 4.53 -9.44
C SER A 44 -10.60 3.52 -8.94
N LEU A 45 -10.80 2.95 -7.75
CA LEU A 45 -9.90 1.97 -7.16
C LEU A 45 -9.76 0.70 -8.02
N ALA A 46 -10.85 0.27 -8.67
CA ALA A 46 -10.81 -0.87 -9.60
C ALA A 46 -10.02 -0.53 -10.87
N LYS A 47 -10.17 0.67 -11.40
CA LYS A 47 -9.39 1.15 -12.55
C LYS A 47 -7.89 1.22 -12.22
N ASP A 48 -7.55 1.59 -10.99
CA ASP A 48 -6.18 1.67 -10.50
C ASP A 48 -5.62 0.29 -10.07
N GLY A 49 -6.38 -0.79 -10.26
CA GLY A 49 -5.98 -2.15 -9.89
C GLY A 49 -5.89 -2.41 -8.39
N ARG A 50 -6.37 -1.49 -7.55
CA ARG A 50 -6.32 -1.61 -6.08
C ARG A 50 -7.37 -2.56 -5.51
N ILE A 51 -8.45 -2.73 -6.22
CA ILE A 51 -9.51 -3.70 -5.89
C ILE A 51 -9.94 -4.45 -7.14
N VAL A 52 -10.53 -5.62 -6.94
CA VAL A 52 -11.12 -6.43 -7.99
C VAL A 52 -12.59 -6.71 -7.67
N ALA A 53 -13.43 -6.75 -8.70
CA ALA A 53 -14.81 -7.12 -8.57
C ALA A 53 -14.99 -8.62 -8.87
N SER A 54 -15.71 -9.33 -8.03
CA SER A 54 -16.17 -10.70 -8.29
C SER A 54 -17.71 -10.72 -8.40
N GLY A 55 -18.22 -11.48 -9.37
CA GLY A 55 -19.65 -11.48 -9.67
C GLY A 55 -20.08 -10.33 -10.59
N SER A 56 -21.37 -10.17 -10.77
CA SER A 56 -21.96 -9.17 -11.66
C SER A 56 -23.22 -8.54 -11.09
N GLY A 57 -23.52 -7.32 -11.53
CA GLY A 57 -24.75 -6.62 -11.17
C GLY A 57 -24.84 -6.29 -9.68
N ARG A 58 -26.02 -6.50 -9.09
CA ARG A 58 -26.28 -6.13 -7.68
C ARG A 58 -25.58 -7.02 -6.66
N SER A 59 -25.14 -8.21 -7.05
CA SER A 59 -24.45 -9.19 -6.21
C SER A 59 -22.92 -9.10 -6.33
N ALA A 60 -22.40 -8.16 -7.12
CA ALA A 60 -20.95 -7.94 -7.23
C ALA A 60 -20.34 -7.62 -5.86
N LYS A 61 -19.30 -8.34 -5.51
CA LYS A 61 -18.48 -8.08 -4.33
C LYS A 61 -17.11 -7.56 -4.77
N TYR A 62 -16.55 -6.69 -3.97
CA TYR A 62 -15.25 -6.08 -4.19
C TYR A 62 -14.27 -6.62 -3.16
N GLU A 63 -13.06 -6.89 -3.61
CA GLU A 63 -11.97 -7.39 -2.78
C GLU A 63 -10.71 -6.56 -3.02
N ILE A 64 -9.95 -6.32 -1.97
CA ILE A 64 -8.68 -5.61 -2.05
C ILE A 64 -7.61 -6.50 -2.68
N THR A 65 -6.89 -5.97 -3.66
CA THR A 65 -5.76 -6.64 -4.31
C THR A 65 -4.47 -6.45 -3.50
N SER A 66 -3.38 -7.15 -3.89
CA SER A 66 -2.04 -6.93 -3.33
C SER A 66 -1.57 -5.48 -3.53
N VAL A 67 -1.88 -4.88 -4.69
CA VAL A 67 -1.63 -3.45 -4.97
C VAL A 67 -2.39 -2.55 -3.99
N GLY A 68 -3.68 -2.83 -3.77
CA GLY A 68 -4.50 -2.07 -2.84
C GLY A 68 -3.98 -2.13 -1.40
N ARG A 69 -3.51 -3.29 -0.96
CA ARG A 69 -2.91 -3.48 0.37
C ARG A 69 -1.60 -2.71 0.51
N LEU A 70 -0.72 -2.77 -0.52
CA LEU A 70 0.59 -2.11 -0.52
C LEU A 70 0.47 -0.59 -0.43
N PHE A 71 -0.45 -0.01 -1.21
CA PHE A 71 -0.62 1.44 -1.30
C PHE A 71 -1.69 2.01 -0.35
N ASN A 72 -2.25 1.20 0.55
CA ASN A 72 -3.15 1.71 1.58
C ASN A 72 -2.33 2.34 2.71
N PRO A 73 -2.50 3.63 3.00
CA PRO A 73 -1.74 4.29 4.06
C PRO A 73 -2.01 3.61 5.41
N ILE A 74 -0.96 3.32 6.14
CA ILE A 74 -1.03 2.85 7.53
C ILE A 74 -0.76 4.06 8.42
N THR A 75 -1.58 4.25 9.45
CA THR A 75 -1.31 5.22 10.51
C THR A 75 -0.36 4.59 11.53
N PRO A 76 0.92 4.98 11.57
CA PRO A 76 1.92 4.34 12.45
C PRO A 76 1.48 4.38 13.92
N GLU A 77 0.90 5.50 14.36
CA GLU A 77 0.44 5.70 15.73
C GLU A 77 -0.65 4.68 16.12
N GLU A 78 -1.58 4.38 15.23
CA GLU A 78 -2.64 3.39 15.48
C GLU A 78 -2.09 1.98 15.45
N TYR A 79 -1.19 1.70 14.52
CA TYR A 79 -0.55 0.39 14.40
C TYR A 79 0.30 0.06 15.63
N PHE A 80 1.13 0.99 16.08
CA PHE A 80 2.02 0.78 17.22
C PHE A 80 1.31 0.91 18.60
N ARG A 81 0.08 1.44 18.66
CA ARG A 81 -0.73 1.46 19.88
C ARG A 81 -1.20 0.06 20.29
N LYS A 82 -1.36 -0.84 19.32
CA LYS A 82 -1.75 -2.23 19.62
C LYS A 82 -0.55 -2.99 20.16
N GLU A 83 -0.80 -3.86 21.15
CA GLU A 83 0.19 -4.84 21.59
C GLU A 83 0.64 -5.73 20.44
N GLN A 84 1.85 -6.28 20.50
CA GLN A 84 2.43 -7.06 19.40
C GLN A 84 1.54 -8.24 18.99
N ASP A 85 0.96 -8.92 19.98
CA ASP A 85 0.11 -10.09 19.75
C ASP A 85 -1.26 -9.76 19.16
N ASP A 86 -1.72 -8.52 19.34
CA ASP A 86 -3.00 -8.02 18.80
C ASP A 86 -2.86 -7.40 17.39
N ARG A 87 -1.64 -7.31 16.87
CA ARG A 87 -1.42 -6.80 15.52
C ARG A 87 -1.79 -7.87 14.51
N GLN A 88 -2.60 -7.47 13.52
CA GLN A 88 -2.94 -8.35 12.41
C GLN A 88 -1.68 -8.60 11.57
N ALA A 89 -1.11 -9.79 11.69
CA ALA A 89 -0.03 -10.27 10.86
C ALA A 89 -0.52 -11.46 10.02
N LEU A 90 -0.10 -11.51 8.76
CA LEU A 90 -0.31 -12.70 7.94
C LEU A 90 0.64 -13.81 8.42
N THR A 91 0.15 -15.04 8.44
CA THR A 91 0.95 -16.22 8.84
C THR A 91 2.00 -16.63 7.81
N SER A 92 1.91 -16.09 6.60
CA SER A 92 2.84 -16.36 5.51
C SER A 92 3.17 -15.08 4.74
N PHE A 93 4.36 -15.05 4.17
CA PHE A 93 4.77 -13.97 3.28
C PHE A 93 4.00 -14.06 1.95
N ASN A 94 3.49 -12.91 1.48
CA ASN A 94 2.83 -12.84 0.18
C ASN A 94 3.85 -12.65 -0.95
N HIS A 95 4.15 -13.72 -1.68
CA HIS A 95 5.09 -13.69 -2.82
C HIS A 95 4.60 -12.82 -4.00
N GLU A 96 3.30 -12.63 -4.17
CA GLU A 96 2.74 -11.74 -5.20
C GLU A 96 3.18 -10.28 -5.01
N LEU A 97 3.64 -9.94 -3.81
CA LEU A 97 4.18 -8.63 -3.51
C LEU A 97 5.37 -8.28 -4.41
N PHE A 98 6.24 -9.23 -4.73
CA PHE A 98 7.40 -8.99 -5.61
C PHE A 98 6.96 -8.62 -7.03
N GLU A 99 5.98 -9.31 -7.59
CA GLU A 99 5.45 -8.98 -8.92
C GLU A 99 4.79 -7.60 -8.91
N THR A 100 4.07 -7.29 -7.83
CA THR A 100 3.47 -5.96 -7.64
C THR A 100 4.54 -4.87 -7.57
N LEU A 101 5.61 -5.09 -6.82
CA LEU A 101 6.72 -4.14 -6.65
C LEU A 101 7.47 -3.88 -7.97
N LEU A 102 7.62 -4.92 -8.81
CA LEU A 102 8.30 -4.80 -10.11
C LEU A 102 7.48 -4.06 -11.16
N ASN A 103 6.16 -4.06 -11.03
CA ASN A 103 5.24 -3.51 -12.04
C ASN A 103 4.64 -2.15 -11.67
N HIS A 104 5.00 -1.59 -10.50
CA HIS A 104 4.45 -0.32 -10.04
C HIS A 104 5.56 0.61 -9.56
N ASP A 105 5.40 1.89 -9.85
CA ASP A 105 6.26 2.93 -9.30
C ASP A 105 5.98 3.08 -7.81
N LEU A 106 6.92 2.61 -6.98
CA LEU A 106 6.81 2.62 -5.52
C LEU A 106 7.13 3.99 -4.92
N PHE A 107 7.98 4.73 -5.60
CA PHE A 107 8.48 6.01 -5.16
C PHE A 107 7.94 7.12 -6.04
N SER A 108 7.57 8.24 -5.43
CA SER A 108 7.31 9.46 -6.15
C SER A 108 8.60 9.96 -6.84
N GLN A 109 8.45 10.84 -7.83
CA GLN A 109 9.60 11.41 -8.51
C GLN A 109 10.54 12.15 -7.54
N GLU A 110 9.98 12.87 -6.56
CA GLU A 110 10.75 13.57 -5.53
C GLU A 110 11.55 12.60 -4.63
N GLU A 111 10.97 11.46 -4.29
CA GLU A 111 11.67 10.41 -3.52
C GLU A 111 12.78 9.77 -4.34
N MET A 112 12.56 9.52 -5.64
CA MET A 112 13.57 9.00 -6.55
C MET A 112 14.75 9.97 -6.73
N GLU A 113 14.48 11.27 -6.83
CA GLU A 113 15.52 12.30 -6.89
C GLU A 113 16.37 12.28 -5.62
N ARG A 114 15.75 12.24 -4.45
CA ARG A 114 16.46 12.14 -3.15
C ARG A 114 17.28 10.85 -3.02
N LEU A 115 16.76 9.73 -3.49
CA LEU A 115 17.49 8.46 -3.49
C LEU A 115 18.71 8.52 -4.41
N THR A 116 18.55 9.11 -5.59
CA THR A 116 19.62 9.27 -6.56
C THR A 116 20.73 10.19 -6.03
N GLU A 117 20.37 11.30 -5.38
CA GLU A 117 21.32 12.21 -4.73
C GLU A 117 22.12 11.48 -3.64
N ARG A 118 21.43 10.76 -2.75
CA ARG A 118 22.08 9.98 -1.68
C ARG A 118 22.98 8.88 -2.21
N GLN A 119 22.57 8.21 -3.29
CA GLN A 119 23.40 7.21 -3.94
C GLN A 119 24.68 7.85 -4.52
N GLY A 120 24.57 9.02 -5.15
CA GLY A 120 25.70 9.77 -5.64
C GLY A 120 26.70 10.14 -4.52
N GLU A 121 26.20 10.67 -3.41
CA GLU A 121 27.02 10.97 -2.23
C GLU A 121 27.70 9.72 -1.66
N PHE A 122 27.00 8.61 -1.59
CA PHE A 122 27.56 7.34 -1.12
C PHE A 122 28.68 6.85 -2.03
N GLU A 123 28.50 6.90 -3.34
CA GLU A 123 29.51 6.49 -4.31
C GLU A 123 30.76 7.38 -4.25
N GLU A 124 30.59 8.70 -4.09
CA GLU A 124 31.73 9.62 -3.91
C GLU A 124 32.52 9.30 -2.63
N ARG A 125 31.84 9.10 -1.51
CA ARG A 125 32.49 8.68 -0.25
C ARG A 125 33.21 7.34 -0.42
N ARG A 126 32.62 6.40 -1.15
CA ARG A 126 33.20 5.07 -1.40
C ARG A 126 34.46 5.12 -2.26
N LYS A 127 34.59 6.10 -3.18
CA LYS A 127 35.81 6.26 -4.00
C LYS A 127 37.04 6.57 -3.14
N GLY A 128 36.88 7.28 -2.03
CA GLY A 128 37.95 7.62 -1.09
C GLY A 128 38.34 6.47 -0.13
N LEU A 129 37.57 5.38 -0.08
CA LEU A 129 37.86 4.26 0.83
C LEU A 129 38.92 3.31 0.25
N SER A 130 39.78 2.80 1.12
CA SER A 130 40.73 1.75 0.72
C SER A 130 39.99 0.46 0.29
N PRO A 131 40.60 -0.39 -0.56
CA PRO A 131 39.99 -1.64 -1.00
C PRO A 131 39.52 -2.55 0.13
N ILE A 132 40.24 -2.54 1.27
CA ILE A 132 39.92 -3.34 2.45
C ILE A 132 38.66 -2.82 3.13
N LEU A 133 38.49 -1.50 3.25
CA LEU A 133 37.28 -0.91 3.83
C LEU A 133 36.07 -1.09 2.93
N ARG A 134 36.23 -1.02 1.60
CA ARG A 134 35.17 -1.30 0.64
C ARG A 134 34.62 -2.73 0.76
N ARG A 135 35.49 -3.70 1.05
CA ARG A 135 35.09 -5.10 1.25
C ARG A 135 34.31 -5.27 2.54
N LYS A 136 34.75 -4.68 3.65
CA LYS A 136 34.04 -4.72 4.95
C LYS A 136 32.66 -4.06 4.89
N GLU A 137 32.49 -2.99 4.13
CA GLU A 137 31.17 -2.39 3.93
C GLU A 137 30.22 -3.31 3.16
N LYS A 138 30.68 -3.95 2.08
CA LYS A 138 29.85 -4.91 1.35
C LYS A 138 29.39 -6.09 2.23
N GLU A 139 30.26 -6.60 3.10
CA GLU A 139 29.94 -7.70 4.03
C GLU A 139 28.95 -7.27 5.15
N ARG A 140 28.80 -5.96 5.39
CA ARG A 140 27.90 -5.42 6.42
C ARG A 140 26.47 -5.21 5.92
N PHE A 141 26.25 -5.16 4.60
CA PHE A 141 24.97 -4.94 3.95
C PHE A 141 24.51 -6.14 3.08
N ALA A 142 25.22 -7.26 3.12
CA ALA A 142 24.83 -8.53 2.54
C ALA A 142 24.21 -9.44 3.62
#